data_d6b91a4b78948df1e489ff72e2c9746b
#
_entry.id   d6b91a4b78948df1e489ff72e2c9746b
#
_cell.length_a   1.000
_cell.length_b   1.000
_cell.length_c   1.000
_cell.angle_alpha   90.00
_cell.angle_beta   90.00
_cell.angle_gamma   90.00
#
_symmetry.space_group_name_H-M   'P 1'
#
loop_
_entity.id
_entity.type
_entity.pdbx_description
1 polymer ?
#
loop_
_entity_poly.entity_id
_entity_poly.type
_entity_poly.pdbx_seq_one_letter_code
_entity_poly.pdbx_strand_id
1 'polypeptide(L)'
;MMTSQTNGMTLPDWIGLSGAFLIVLAYFLLQTGRLDPRSITFSLVNALGAAGILFSLTFEFNLPAFAIELFWLVISGYGFVRAIRER
;
A
#
# COMPACT_ATOMS: atom_id res chain seq x y z
N MET A 1 -3.72 -9.25 14.55
CA MET A 1 -3.74 -9.38 13.23
C MET A 1 -3.44 -10.75 12.72
N MET A 2 -2.54 -11.43 13.19
CA MET A 2 -2.32 -12.67 12.75
C MET A 2 -3.19 -13.63 13.36
N THR A 3 -3.54 -14.61 12.68
CA THR A 3 -4.28 -15.62 13.27
C THR A 3 -3.47 -16.38 14.20
N SER A 4 -2.32 -16.24 14.09
CA SER A 4 -1.43 -16.57 15.08
C SER A 4 -1.41 -17.93 15.62
N GLN A 5 -2.46 -18.56 15.71
CA GLN A 5 -2.36 -19.87 16.22
C GLN A 5 -1.58 -20.73 15.29
N THR A 6 -1.30 -20.27 14.13
CA THR A 6 -0.49 -21.07 13.26
C THR A 6 0.94 -20.77 13.52
N ASN A 7 1.78 -21.61 13.05
CA ASN A 7 3.18 -21.46 13.26
C ASN A 7 3.84 -20.55 12.31
N GLY A 8 3.17 -20.08 11.32
CA GLY A 8 3.78 -19.24 10.35
C GLY A 8 2.77 -18.32 9.76
N MET A 9 3.20 -17.54 8.81
CA MET A 9 2.35 -16.58 8.17
C MET A 9 1.69 -17.19 6.97
N THR A 10 0.45 -16.78 6.73
CA THR A 10 -0.29 -17.26 5.58
C THR A 10 0.12 -16.43 4.37
N LEU A 11 -0.31 -16.89 3.19
CA LEU A 11 -0.05 -16.14 1.97
C LEU A 11 -0.62 -14.72 2.04
N PRO A 12 -1.87 -14.52 2.51
CA PRO A 12 -2.36 -13.15 2.65
C PRO A 12 -1.49 -12.30 3.58
N ASP A 13 -0.94 -12.89 4.64
CA ASP A 13 -0.05 -12.16 5.52
C ASP A 13 1.18 -11.69 4.79
N TRP A 14 1.76 -12.54 3.96
CA TRP A 14 2.95 -12.17 3.21
C TRP A 14 2.64 -11.08 2.19
N ILE A 15 1.49 -11.16 1.54
CA ILE A 15 1.10 -10.15 0.57
C ILE A 15 0.89 -8.81 1.27
N GLY A 16 0.24 -8.83 2.43
CA GLY A 16 0.01 -7.61 3.19
C GLY A 16 1.31 -6.97 3.66
N LEU A 17 2.23 -7.80 4.16
CA LEU A 17 3.52 -7.29 4.61
C LEU A 17 4.34 -6.74 3.45
N SER A 18 4.28 -7.41 2.30
CA SER A 18 4.97 -6.90 1.13
C SER A 18 4.40 -5.56 0.70
N GLY A 19 3.08 -5.42 0.76
CA GLY A 19 2.44 -4.15 0.44
C GLY A 19 2.86 -3.05 1.39
N ALA A 20 2.89 -3.36 2.69
CA ALA A 20 3.31 -2.39 3.68
C ALA A 20 4.77 -1.98 3.46
N PHE A 21 5.61 -2.95 3.15
CA PHE A 21 7.01 -2.67 2.88
C PHE A 21 7.16 -1.73 1.69
N LEU A 22 6.39 -1.96 0.63
CA LEU A 22 6.44 -1.10 -0.54
C LEU A 22 6.06 0.33 -0.20
N ILE A 23 5.03 0.51 0.63
CA ILE A 23 4.60 1.84 1.01
C ILE A 23 5.68 2.52 1.85
N VAL A 24 6.24 1.80 2.80
CA VAL A 24 7.29 2.37 3.64
C VAL A 24 8.52 2.72 2.81
N LEU A 25 8.88 1.84 1.89
CA LEU A 25 10.03 2.09 1.04
C LEU A 25 9.80 3.30 0.15
N ALA A 26 8.60 3.41 -0.43
CA ALA A 26 8.29 4.56 -1.26
C ALA A 26 8.37 5.85 -0.46
N TYR A 27 7.86 5.82 0.77
CA TYR A 27 7.90 6.99 1.62
C TYR A 27 9.34 7.35 1.98
N PHE A 28 10.16 6.35 2.27
CA PHE A 28 11.56 6.59 2.58
C PHE A 28 12.28 7.22 1.39
N LEU A 29 12.03 6.71 0.20
CA LEU A 29 12.65 7.28 -1.00
C LEU A 29 12.17 8.70 -1.24
N LEU A 30 10.90 8.96 -0.93
CA LEU A 30 10.36 10.28 -1.04
C LEU A 30 11.07 11.24 -0.08
N GLN A 31 11.28 10.82 1.15
CA GLN A 31 11.91 11.65 2.16
C GLN A 31 13.37 11.96 1.82
N THR A 32 14.03 11.02 1.18
CA THR A 32 15.43 11.24 0.83
C THR A 32 15.60 11.97 -0.50
N GLY A 33 14.49 12.36 -1.12
CA GLY A 33 14.56 13.11 -2.35
C GLY A 33 14.80 12.27 -3.59
N ARG A 34 14.75 10.96 -3.46
CA ARG A 34 15.01 10.10 -4.60
C ARG A 34 13.77 9.77 -5.40
N LEU A 35 12.62 10.09 -4.86
CA LEU A 35 11.36 9.80 -5.53
C LEU A 35 10.50 11.04 -5.49
N ASP A 36 9.97 11.41 -6.65
CA ASP A 36 9.13 12.59 -6.76
C ASP A 36 7.70 12.21 -6.38
N PRO A 37 7.08 12.92 -5.42
CA PRO A 37 5.73 12.59 -5.01
C PRO A 37 4.69 12.72 -6.13
N ARG A 38 5.03 13.46 -7.17
CA ARG A 38 4.10 13.63 -8.28
C ARG A 38 4.36 12.63 -9.40
N SER A 39 5.29 11.71 -9.19
CA SER A 39 5.63 10.78 -10.24
C SER A 39 4.62 9.64 -10.32
N ILE A 40 4.52 9.08 -11.50
CA ILE A 40 3.69 7.90 -11.69
C ILE A 40 4.21 6.74 -10.86
N THR A 41 5.52 6.64 -10.77
CA THR A 41 6.13 5.54 -10.00
C THR A 41 5.70 5.58 -8.55
N PHE A 42 5.71 6.74 -7.93
CA PHE A 42 5.32 6.86 -6.54
C PHE A 42 3.86 6.43 -6.35
N SER A 43 2.97 6.95 -7.20
CA SER A 43 1.56 6.62 -7.08
C SER A 43 1.31 5.15 -7.34
N LEU A 44 1.99 4.59 -8.32
CA LEU A 44 1.80 3.20 -8.65
C LEU A 44 2.26 2.29 -7.53
N VAL A 45 3.43 2.57 -6.96
CA VAL A 45 3.95 1.75 -5.86
C VAL A 45 3.01 1.82 -4.67
N ASN A 46 2.54 3.03 -4.34
CA ASN A 46 1.61 3.18 -3.23
C ASN A 46 0.31 2.45 -3.48
N ALA A 47 -0.22 2.54 -4.70
CA ALA A 47 -1.48 1.86 -5.01
C ALA A 47 -1.31 0.35 -4.92
N LEU A 48 -0.20 -0.17 -5.43
CA LEU A 48 0.05 -1.60 -5.35
C LEU A 48 0.21 -2.06 -3.91
N GLY A 49 0.92 -1.26 -3.10
CA GLY A 49 1.09 -1.60 -1.70
C GLY A 49 -0.23 -1.60 -0.96
N ALA A 50 -1.05 -0.57 -1.19
CA ALA A 50 -2.34 -0.48 -0.53
C ALA A 50 -3.26 -1.61 -0.97
N ALA A 51 -3.21 -1.97 -2.25
CA ALA A 51 -4.02 -3.07 -2.74
C ALA A 51 -3.63 -4.38 -2.08
N GLY A 52 -2.33 -4.60 -1.89
CA GLY A 52 -1.86 -5.80 -1.21
C GLY A 52 -2.35 -5.86 0.23
N ILE A 53 -2.32 -4.74 0.93
CA ILE A 53 -2.80 -4.70 2.30
C ILE A 53 -4.30 -4.94 2.33
N LEU A 54 -5.05 -4.34 1.43
CA LEU A 54 -6.49 -4.56 1.37
C LEU A 54 -6.80 -6.02 1.08
N PHE A 55 -6.03 -6.64 0.22
CA PHE A 55 -6.22 -8.05 -0.07
C PHE A 55 -6.04 -8.87 1.23
N SER A 56 -5.00 -8.55 1.98
CA SER A 56 -4.76 -9.24 3.23
C SER A 56 -5.93 -9.05 4.19
N LEU A 57 -6.53 -7.87 4.20
CA LEU A 57 -7.63 -7.58 5.10
C LEU A 57 -8.91 -8.34 4.76
N THR A 58 -9.03 -8.86 3.55
CA THR A 58 -10.20 -9.66 3.23
C THR A 58 -10.18 -10.98 3.98
N PHE A 59 -9.02 -11.39 4.48
CA PHE A 59 -8.90 -12.63 5.23
C PHE A 59 -8.91 -12.40 6.72
N GLU A 60 -8.50 -11.21 7.15
CA GLU A 60 -8.47 -10.92 8.56
C GLU A 60 -8.87 -9.46 8.70
N PHE A 61 -10.14 -9.20 8.68
CA PHE A 61 -10.67 -7.86 8.57
C PHE A 61 -10.47 -7.04 9.83
N ASN A 62 -10.10 -5.78 9.62
CA ASN A 62 -9.95 -4.80 10.70
C ASN A 62 -10.50 -3.51 10.17
N LEU A 63 -11.61 -3.05 10.71
CA LEU A 63 -12.30 -1.91 10.15
C LEU A 63 -11.46 -0.62 10.12
N PRO A 64 -10.80 -0.23 11.20
CA PRO A 64 -9.95 0.97 11.12
C PRO A 64 -8.88 0.86 10.06
N ALA A 65 -8.22 -0.29 9.98
CA ALA A 65 -7.18 -0.48 8.97
C ALA A 65 -7.77 -0.44 7.57
N PHE A 66 -8.93 -1.05 7.40
CA PHE A 66 -9.58 -1.05 6.09
C PHE A 66 -9.90 0.39 5.66
N ALA A 67 -10.44 1.19 6.57
CA ALA A 67 -10.80 2.56 6.24
C ALA A 67 -9.58 3.37 5.84
N ILE A 68 -8.49 3.23 6.59
CA ILE A 68 -7.27 3.97 6.28
C ILE A 68 -6.71 3.54 4.93
N GLU A 69 -6.68 2.25 4.68
CA GLU A 69 -6.11 1.76 3.42
C GLU A 69 -6.98 2.15 2.24
N LEU A 70 -8.28 2.18 2.43
CA LEU A 70 -9.17 2.58 1.36
C LEU A 70 -8.94 4.04 0.99
N PHE A 71 -8.84 4.92 1.99
CA PHE A 71 -8.53 6.31 1.72
C PHE A 71 -7.18 6.44 1.02
N TRP A 72 -6.21 5.68 1.50
CA TRP A 72 -4.88 5.72 0.93
C TRP A 72 -4.88 5.30 -0.54
N LEU A 73 -5.64 4.26 -0.83
CA LEU A 73 -5.74 3.79 -2.20
C LEU A 73 -6.40 4.81 -3.10
N VAL A 74 -7.46 5.46 -2.61
CA VAL A 74 -8.15 6.47 -3.39
C VAL A 74 -7.20 7.65 -3.68
N ILE A 75 -6.46 8.08 -2.66
CA ILE A 75 -5.53 9.18 -2.83
C ILE A 75 -4.43 8.80 -3.82
N SER A 76 -3.92 7.58 -3.71
CA SER A 76 -2.89 7.12 -4.64
C SER A 76 -3.41 7.04 -6.07
N GLY A 77 -4.66 6.61 -6.22
CA GLY A 77 -5.28 6.57 -7.54
C GLY A 77 -5.41 7.96 -8.13
N TYR A 78 -5.80 8.91 -7.31
CA TYR A 78 -5.87 10.29 -7.74
C TYR A 78 -4.50 10.79 -8.19
N GLY A 79 -3.48 10.50 -7.39
CA GLY A 79 -2.12 10.92 -7.73
C GLY A 79 -1.64 10.29 -9.02
N PHE A 80 -2.00 9.03 -9.24
CA PHE A 80 -1.61 8.34 -10.46
C PHE A 80 -2.25 9.01 -11.69
N VAL A 81 -3.54 9.29 -11.61
CA VAL A 81 -4.24 9.93 -12.71
C VAL A 81 -3.66 11.32 -12.97
N ARG A 82 -3.41 12.07 -11.91
CA ARG A 82 -2.83 13.40 -12.07
C ARG A 82 -1.46 13.31 -12.72
N ALA A 83 -0.64 12.36 -12.30
CA ALA A 83 0.70 12.23 -12.86
C ALA A 83 0.65 11.91 -14.34
N ILE A 84 -0.31 11.08 -14.74
CA ILE A 84 -0.46 10.76 -16.15
C ILE A 84 -0.91 11.98 -16.93
N ARG A 85 -1.84 12.74 -16.37
CA ARG A 85 -2.38 13.90 -17.08
C ARG A 85 -1.39 15.03 -17.20
N GLU A 86 -0.43 15.08 -16.29
CA GLU A 86 0.55 16.17 -16.32
C GLU A 86 1.81 15.82 -17.11
N ARG A 87 1.83 14.64 -17.74
CA ARG A 87 3.00 14.27 -18.51
C ARG A 87 3.13 15.02 -19.82
#